data_d0db5eb2ef6aae2b728d2b1d108de939
#
_entry.id   d0db5eb2ef6aae2b728d2b1d108de939
#
_cell.length_a   1.000
_cell.length_b   1.000
_cell.length_c   1.000
_cell.angle_alpha   90.00
_cell.angle_beta   90.00
_cell.angle_gamma   90.00
#
_symmetry.space_group_name_H-M   'P 1'
#
loop_
_entity.id
_entity.type
_entity.pdbx_description
1 polymer ?
#
loop_
_entity_poly.entity_id
_entity_poly.type
_entity_poly.pdbx_seq_one_letter_code
_entity_poly.pdbx_strand_id
1 'polypeptide(L)'
;GFALESGDYLPIYNCVGNHDHDAACVDDYTATQTYVDLFGPTDYSFNRGDVHFVVMDDVAVTTTNGKTWKYADNISDRQLEWLKSDLALVKDKEEKMIVFCAHIQFRHNADKDNPDKIKNMAAAMDCLTDFHEAHVMIGHTHYAQNFIHHDYVTKGGTPVYEHIHGAACGAWWSCNLNLAGSPNGYSVYEVSGKTMKNWLA
;
A
#
# COMPACT_ATOMS: atom_id res chain seq x y z
N GLY A 1 -13.76 12.89 4.88
CA GLY A 1 -14.42 11.95 5.79
C GLY A 1 -15.89 11.76 5.44
N PHE A 2 -16.40 10.55 5.57
CA PHE A 2 -17.82 10.30 5.46
C PHE A 2 -18.47 10.64 6.78
N ALA A 3 -19.41 11.59 6.77
CA ALA A 3 -20.25 11.87 7.94
C ALA A 3 -21.31 10.78 8.03
N LEU A 4 -21.38 10.10 9.16
CA LEU A 4 -22.51 9.24 9.51
C LEU A 4 -23.66 10.10 10.06
N GLU A 5 -24.89 9.63 9.97
CA GLU A 5 -26.09 10.35 10.46
C GLU A 5 -26.01 10.71 11.96
N SER A 6 -25.20 9.99 12.73
CA SER A 6 -24.92 10.25 14.15
C SER A 6 -23.97 11.42 14.42
N GLY A 7 -23.38 12.02 13.39
CA GLY A 7 -22.29 12.98 13.52
C GLY A 7 -20.91 12.35 13.77
N ASP A 8 -20.83 11.03 13.81
CA ASP A 8 -19.56 10.31 13.90
C ASP A 8 -18.84 10.34 12.55
N TYR A 9 -17.52 10.54 12.59
CA TYR A 9 -16.67 10.53 11.41
C TYR A 9 -15.87 9.23 11.37
N LEU A 10 -15.87 8.57 10.21
CA LEU A 10 -14.92 7.50 9.97
C LEU A 10 -13.53 8.12 9.72
N PRO A 11 -12.50 7.65 10.41
CA PRO A 11 -11.14 8.09 10.10
C PRO A 11 -10.76 7.65 8.68
N ILE A 12 -10.11 8.54 7.94
CA ILE A 12 -9.57 8.26 6.62
C ILE A 12 -8.05 8.36 6.72
N TYR A 13 -7.39 7.33 6.21
CA TYR A 13 -5.93 7.26 6.10
C TYR A 13 -5.58 7.20 4.61
N ASN A 14 -4.82 8.17 4.13
CA ASN A 14 -4.50 8.31 2.72
C ASN A 14 -3.17 7.64 2.42
N CYS A 15 -3.07 6.99 1.26
CA CYS A 15 -1.83 6.49 0.68
C CYS A 15 -1.55 7.29 -0.59
N VAL A 16 -0.35 7.83 -0.71
CA VAL A 16 0.07 8.57 -1.90
C VAL A 16 0.22 7.63 -3.10
N GLY A 17 -0.15 8.11 -4.28
CA GLY A 17 0.02 7.38 -5.52
C GLY A 17 0.79 8.20 -6.57
N ASN A 18 1.11 7.57 -7.69
CA ASN A 18 1.92 8.19 -8.73
C ASN A 18 1.29 9.46 -9.33
N HIS A 19 -0.02 9.63 -9.29
CA HIS A 19 -0.70 10.84 -9.77
C HIS A 19 -0.82 11.96 -8.72
N ASP A 20 -0.39 11.71 -7.50
CA ASP A 20 -0.37 12.70 -6.42
C ASP A 20 0.96 13.48 -6.36
N HIS A 21 1.92 13.12 -7.24
CA HIS A 21 3.23 13.75 -7.32
C HIS A 21 3.21 14.96 -8.26
N ASP A 22 3.82 16.05 -7.84
CA ASP A 22 3.90 17.30 -8.62
C ASP A 22 4.88 17.17 -9.78
N ALA A 23 4.40 17.39 -11.00
CA ALA A 23 5.25 17.35 -12.20
C ALA A 23 6.27 18.53 -12.28
N ALA A 24 6.03 19.60 -11.54
CA ALA A 24 6.90 20.77 -11.49
C ALA A 24 7.97 20.72 -10.39
N CYS A 25 8.11 19.58 -9.70
CA CYS A 25 9.10 19.39 -8.65
C CYS A 25 10.54 19.38 -9.18
N VAL A 26 11.50 19.57 -8.30
CA VAL A 26 12.93 19.50 -8.61
C VAL A 26 13.56 18.16 -8.25
N ASP A 27 12.94 17.44 -7.33
CA ASP A 27 13.37 16.11 -6.87
C ASP A 27 12.18 15.32 -6.32
N ASP A 28 12.41 14.09 -5.98
CA ASP A 28 11.42 13.18 -5.44
C ASP A 28 10.78 13.67 -4.13
N TYR A 29 11.59 14.24 -3.24
CA TYR A 29 11.11 14.75 -1.96
C TYR A 29 10.13 15.91 -2.13
N THR A 30 10.40 16.84 -3.06
CA THR A 30 9.51 17.96 -3.33
C THR A 30 8.30 17.58 -4.18
N ALA A 31 8.34 16.42 -4.83
CA ALA A 31 7.23 15.92 -5.63
C ALA A 31 5.96 15.65 -4.80
N THR A 32 6.10 15.32 -3.54
CA THR A 32 4.96 15.01 -2.65
C THR A 32 4.52 16.20 -1.79
N GLN A 33 5.09 17.41 -1.95
CA GLN A 33 4.82 18.52 -1.05
C GLN A 33 3.34 18.93 -1.02
N THR A 34 2.68 19.01 -2.17
CA THR A 34 1.25 19.32 -2.23
C THR A 34 0.40 18.26 -1.52
N TYR A 35 0.76 16.98 -1.67
CA TYR A 35 0.11 15.90 -0.95
C TYR A 35 0.30 16.03 0.56
N VAL A 36 1.53 16.28 1.01
CA VAL A 36 1.88 16.43 2.43
C VAL A 36 1.13 17.60 3.07
N ASP A 37 1.02 18.72 2.38
CA ASP A 37 0.31 19.91 2.86
C ASP A 37 -1.21 19.67 3.04
N LEU A 38 -1.79 18.76 2.25
CA LEU A 38 -3.23 18.46 2.28
C LEU A 38 -3.60 17.27 3.17
N PHE A 39 -2.78 16.21 3.17
CA PHE A 39 -3.11 14.91 3.75
C PHE A 39 -2.18 14.46 4.86
N GLY A 40 -1.04 15.11 5.03
CA GLY A 40 -0.01 14.73 6.00
C GLY A 40 1.10 13.87 5.39
N PRO A 41 1.90 13.19 6.22
CA PRO A 41 3.08 12.47 5.77
C PRO A 41 2.75 11.34 4.79
N THR A 42 3.67 11.05 3.88
CA THR A 42 3.57 9.92 2.94
C THR A 42 3.87 8.58 3.60
N ASP A 43 4.79 8.60 4.58
CA ASP A 43 5.20 7.41 5.33
C ASP A 43 4.76 7.59 6.79
N TYR A 44 3.90 6.70 7.27
CA TYR A 44 3.42 6.71 8.66
C TYR A 44 2.88 5.35 9.08
N SER A 45 2.72 5.18 10.40
CA SER A 45 2.13 3.99 10.98
C SER A 45 1.16 4.32 12.11
N PHE A 46 0.28 3.40 12.42
CA PHE A 46 -0.63 3.48 13.56
C PHE A 46 -1.12 2.10 13.97
N ASN A 47 -1.64 2.00 15.20
CA ASN A 47 -2.25 0.78 15.69
C ASN A 47 -3.77 0.96 15.83
N ARG A 48 -4.51 -0.11 15.49
CA ARG A 48 -5.92 -0.22 15.80
C ARG A 48 -6.25 -1.63 16.30
N GLY A 49 -6.47 -1.76 17.60
CA GLY A 49 -6.57 -3.07 18.23
C GLY A 49 -5.27 -3.88 18.06
N ASP A 50 -5.41 -5.11 17.61
CA ASP A 50 -4.28 -6.01 17.37
C ASP A 50 -3.71 -5.90 15.94
N VAL A 51 -4.04 -4.82 15.24
CA VAL A 51 -3.53 -4.56 13.89
C VAL A 51 -2.58 -3.38 13.92
N HIS A 52 -1.39 -3.58 13.36
CA HIS A 52 -0.43 -2.53 13.06
C HIS A 52 -0.54 -2.17 11.59
N PHE A 53 -0.81 -0.92 11.29
CA PHE A 53 -0.90 -0.38 9.94
C PHE A 53 0.37 0.40 9.63
N VAL A 54 0.91 0.15 8.45
CA VAL A 54 1.99 0.94 7.84
C VAL A 54 1.49 1.47 6.51
N VAL A 55 1.67 2.74 6.26
CA VAL A 55 1.42 3.38 4.96
C VAL A 55 2.75 3.95 4.47
N MET A 56 3.09 3.67 3.22
CA MET A 56 4.41 4.04 2.68
C MET A 56 4.30 4.44 1.21
N ASP A 57 5.07 5.45 0.85
CA ASP A 57 5.27 5.84 -0.55
C ASP A 57 6.24 4.86 -1.22
N ASP A 58 5.81 4.26 -2.31
CA ASP A 58 6.62 3.35 -3.14
C ASP A 58 6.84 3.89 -4.56
N VAL A 59 6.62 5.19 -4.75
CA VAL A 59 6.79 5.90 -6.02
C VAL A 59 7.97 6.86 -5.93
N ALA A 60 9.04 6.61 -6.65
CA ALA A 60 10.18 7.53 -6.71
C ALA A 60 10.20 8.30 -8.04
N VAL A 61 10.05 9.61 -7.99
CA VAL A 61 10.16 10.48 -9.17
C VAL A 61 11.62 10.57 -9.62
N THR A 62 11.89 10.13 -10.83
CA THR A 62 13.26 10.02 -11.38
C THR A 62 13.64 11.17 -12.29
N THR A 63 12.65 11.77 -12.95
CA THR A 63 12.86 12.88 -13.90
C THR A 63 11.63 13.76 -13.97
N THR A 64 11.82 15.07 -14.01
CA THR A 64 10.76 16.04 -14.23
C THR A 64 11.16 17.06 -15.30
N ASN A 65 10.18 17.62 -15.99
CA ASN A 65 10.40 18.69 -16.98
C ASN A 65 9.35 19.82 -16.82
N GLY A 66 8.68 19.88 -15.68
CA GLY A 66 7.61 20.83 -15.38
C GLY A 66 6.26 20.55 -16.07
N LYS A 67 6.16 19.48 -16.86
CA LYS A 67 4.93 19.08 -17.57
C LYS A 67 4.62 17.61 -17.44
N THR A 68 5.65 16.79 -17.47
CA THR A 68 5.59 15.35 -17.31
C THR A 68 6.72 14.91 -16.40
N TRP A 69 6.52 13.81 -15.72
CA TRP A 69 7.52 13.19 -14.86
C TRP A 69 7.62 11.69 -15.18
N LYS A 70 8.75 11.12 -14.83
CA LYS A 70 8.94 9.68 -14.81
C LYS A 70 9.19 9.25 -13.38
N TYR A 71 8.75 8.06 -13.05
CA TYR A 71 8.96 7.45 -11.75
C TYR A 71 9.48 6.03 -11.90
N ALA A 72 10.03 5.52 -10.82
CA ALA A 72 10.37 4.12 -10.62
C ALA A 72 9.59 3.60 -9.41
N ASP A 73 9.31 2.32 -9.43
CA ASP A 73 8.81 1.58 -8.29
C ASP A 73 9.97 1.46 -7.29
N ASN A 74 9.87 2.07 -6.11
CA ASN A 74 11.01 2.14 -5.20
C ASN A 74 10.58 2.37 -3.75
N ILE A 75 11.07 1.51 -2.88
CA ILE A 75 11.20 1.80 -1.45
C ILE A 75 12.66 2.17 -1.22
N SER A 76 12.93 3.41 -0.84
CA SER A 76 14.29 3.90 -0.62
C SER A 76 14.95 3.21 0.58
N ASP A 77 16.28 3.25 0.64
CA ASP A 77 17.01 2.69 1.78
C ASP A 77 16.61 3.39 3.09
N ARG A 78 16.34 4.71 3.03
CA ARG A 78 15.87 5.49 4.18
C ARG A 78 14.48 5.04 4.65
N GLN A 79 13.57 4.77 3.74
CA GLN A 79 12.23 4.27 4.07
C GLN A 79 12.30 2.85 4.67
N LEU A 80 13.17 2.00 4.13
CA LEU A 80 13.39 0.66 4.71
C LEU A 80 13.96 0.73 6.12
N GLU A 81 14.90 1.64 6.39
CA GLU A 81 15.45 1.89 7.74
C GLU A 81 14.37 2.44 8.68
N TRP A 82 13.51 3.34 8.20
CA TRP A 82 12.36 3.84 8.95
C TRP A 82 11.40 2.70 9.28
N LEU A 83 11.02 1.86 8.30
CA LEU A 83 10.15 0.70 8.51
C LEU A 83 10.70 -0.23 9.59
N LYS A 84 11.98 -0.60 9.50
CA LYS A 84 12.63 -1.45 10.51
C LYS A 84 12.60 -0.82 11.90
N SER A 85 12.83 0.49 11.98
CA SER A 85 12.82 1.24 13.23
C SER A 85 11.42 1.32 13.85
N ASP A 86 10.42 1.58 13.04
CA ASP A 86 9.01 1.59 13.43
C ASP A 86 8.58 0.21 13.96
N LEU A 87 8.83 -0.83 13.17
CA LEU A 87 8.48 -2.19 13.56
C LEU A 87 9.25 -2.70 14.79
N ALA A 88 10.43 -2.17 15.08
CA ALA A 88 11.17 -2.50 16.31
C ALA A 88 10.45 -1.97 17.57
N LEU A 89 9.60 -0.96 17.45
CA LEU A 89 8.79 -0.44 18.55
C LEU A 89 7.53 -1.27 18.83
N VAL A 90 7.09 -2.08 17.86
CA VAL A 90 5.91 -2.94 18.01
C VAL A 90 6.24 -4.13 18.89
N LYS A 91 5.57 -4.22 20.03
CA LYS A 91 5.68 -5.36 20.96
C LYS A 91 4.74 -6.48 20.54
N ASP A 92 5.13 -7.71 20.89
CA ASP A 92 4.29 -8.92 20.70
C ASP A 92 3.75 -9.06 19.27
N LYS A 93 4.64 -8.90 18.28
CA LYS A 93 4.29 -8.94 16.84
C LYS A 93 3.60 -10.24 16.45
N GLU A 94 4.00 -11.36 17.05
CA GLU A 94 3.39 -12.68 16.86
C GLU A 94 1.93 -12.75 17.37
N GLU A 95 1.50 -11.77 18.15
CA GLU A 95 0.12 -11.58 18.59
C GLU A 95 -0.61 -10.46 17.83
N LYS A 96 -0.04 -9.98 16.72
CA LYS A 96 -0.59 -8.90 15.91
C LYS A 96 -0.62 -9.26 14.44
N MET A 97 -1.57 -8.64 13.73
CA MET A 97 -1.58 -8.58 12.27
C MET A 97 -0.88 -7.30 11.81
N ILE A 98 -0.19 -7.36 10.68
CA ILE A 98 0.28 -6.17 9.99
C ILE A 98 -0.47 -5.97 8.68
N VAL A 99 -0.86 -4.72 8.41
CA VAL A 99 -1.41 -4.29 7.12
C VAL A 99 -0.47 -3.22 6.56
N PHE A 100 0.19 -3.54 5.47
CA PHE A 100 1.09 -2.65 4.75
C PHE A 100 0.37 -2.06 3.53
N CYS A 101 0.26 -0.74 3.46
CA CYS A 101 -0.40 -0.03 2.38
C CYS A 101 0.64 0.73 1.55
N ALA A 102 0.61 0.51 0.24
CA ALA A 102 1.41 1.24 -0.73
C ALA A 102 0.60 1.39 -2.02
N HIS A 103 1.16 2.03 -3.05
CA HIS A 103 0.43 2.28 -4.28
C HIS A 103 0.72 1.24 -5.35
N ILE A 104 1.98 0.90 -5.59
CA ILE A 104 2.41 0.03 -6.68
C ILE A 104 2.51 -1.42 -6.20
N GLN A 105 2.01 -2.35 -7.01
CA GLN A 105 2.03 -3.76 -6.66
C GLN A 105 3.46 -4.31 -6.50
N PHE A 106 3.68 -5.08 -5.47
CA PHE A 106 4.99 -5.64 -5.11
C PHE A 106 5.43 -6.71 -6.10
N ARG A 107 4.51 -7.49 -6.64
CA ARG A 107 4.84 -8.52 -7.62
C ARG A 107 4.07 -8.32 -8.91
N HIS A 108 4.80 -8.15 -10.02
CA HIS A 108 4.23 -8.22 -11.36
C HIS A 108 4.13 -9.67 -11.83
N ASN A 109 2.92 -10.07 -12.20
CA ASN A 109 2.57 -11.43 -12.60
C ASN A 109 3.33 -11.97 -13.82
N ALA A 110 3.98 -11.12 -14.60
CA ALA A 110 4.49 -11.48 -15.92
C ALA A 110 6.01 -11.46 -16.03
N ASP A 111 6.74 -11.04 -15.02
CA ASP A 111 8.17 -10.83 -15.15
C ASP A 111 8.96 -11.84 -14.33
N LYS A 112 9.13 -13.03 -14.90
CA LYS A 112 9.95 -14.10 -14.30
C LYS A 112 11.43 -13.74 -14.22
N ASP A 113 11.86 -12.77 -15.05
CA ASP A 113 13.26 -12.36 -15.15
C ASP A 113 13.59 -11.19 -14.21
N ASN A 114 12.57 -10.52 -13.65
CA ASN A 114 12.72 -9.44 -12.67
C ASN A 114 11.62 -9.53 -11.59
N PRO A 115 11.73 -10.49 -10.66
CA PRO A 115 10.73 -10.69 -9.60
C PRO A 115 10.70 -9.53 -8.59
N ASP A 116 11.77 -8.75 -8.49
CA ASP A 116 11.90 -7.61 -7.57
C ASP A 116 11.89 -6.29 -8.35
N LYS A 117 10.75 -5.93 -8.91
CA LYS A 117 10.64 -4.64 -9.60
C LYS A 117 10.73 -3.45 -8.68
N ILE A 118 10.25 -3.59 -7.47
CA ILE A 118 10.38 -2.56 -6.44
C ILE A 118 11.68 -2.77 -5.69
N LYS A 119 12.54 -1.75 -5.70
CA LYS A 119 13.75 -1.75 -4.89
C LYS A 119 13.38 -1.94 -3.42
N ASN A 120 14.12 -2.79 -2.72
CA ASN A 120 13.91 -3.14 -1.31
C ASN A 120 12.61 -3.89 -0.99
N MET A 121 11.85 -4.35 -1.98
CA MET A 121 10.61 -5.09 -1.76
C MET A 121 10.84 -6.35 -0.90
N ALA A 122 11.82 -7.17 -1.26
CA ALA A 122 12.14 -8.40 -0.53
C ALA A 122 12.45 -8.10 0.95
N ALA A 123 13.25 -7.08 1.22
CA ALA A 123 13.60 -6.69 2.59
C ALA A 123 12.40 -6.12 3.38
N ALA A 124 11.51 -5.40 2.72
CA ALA A 124 10.25 -4.93 3.34
C ALA A 124 9.33 -6.12 3.66
N MET A 125 9.16 -7.05 2.72
CA MET A 125 8.37 -8.26 2.91
C MET A 125 8.90 -9.13 4.06
N ASP A 126 10.22 -9.28 4.17
CA ASP A 126 10.84 -10.00 5.30
C ASP A 126 10.46 -9.39 6.65
N CYS A 127 10.39 -8.05 6.74
CA CYS A 127 9.97 -7.36 7.97
C CYS A 127 8.53 -7.71 8.37
N LEU A 128 7.64 -7.99 7.41
CA LEU A 128 6.24 -8.31 7.68
C LEU A 128 6.09 -9.73 8.26
N THR A 129 7.03 -10.62 8.01
CA THR A 129 6.96 -12.03 8.46
C THR A 129 7.07 -12.20 9.97
N ASP A 130 7.52 -11.18 10.69
CA ASP A 130 7.57 -11.20 12.17
C ASP A 130 6.19 -11.20 12.84
N PHE A 131 5.14 -10.87 12.09
CA PHE A 131 3.78 -10.80 12.61
C PHE A 131 3.05 -12.14 12.54
N HIS A 132 1.88 -12.22 13.22
CA HIS A 132 1.02 -13.40 13.15
C HIS A 132 0.45 -13.58 11.74
N GLU A 133 -0.03 -12.51 11.13
CA GLU A 133 -0.61 -12.49 9.78
C GLU A 133 -0.22 -11.18 9.11
N ALA A 134 -0.03 -11.19 7.79
CA ALA A 134 0.42 -10.02 7.05
C ALA A 134 -0.35 -9.86 5.74
N HIS A 135 -0.83 -8.64 5.51
CA HIS A 135 -1.54 -8.23 4.31
C HIS A 135 -0.91 -6.98 3.71
N VAL A 136 -0.79 -6.95 2.38
CA VAL A 136 -0.34 -5.81 1.60
C VAL A 136 -1.53 -5.29 0.78
N MET A 137 -1.87 -4.00 0.93
CA MET A 137 -2.99 -3.34 0.27
C MET A 137 -2.46 -2.38 -0.79
N ILE A 138 -2.81 -2.61 -2.04
CA ILE A 138 -2.22 -1.96 -3.21
C ILE A 138 -3.31 -1.45 -4.16
N GLY A 139 -2.96 -0.48 -4.98
CA GLY A 139 -3.81 0.07 -6.05
C GLY A 139 -3.17 -0.04 -7.44
N HIS A 140 -2.93 1.09 -8.06
CA HIS A 140 -2.17 1.36 -9.28
C HIS A 140 -2.70 0.73 -10.58
N THR A 141 -2.88 -0.59 -10.63
CA THR A 141 -3.27 -1.30 -11.86
C THR A 141 -4.72 -1.07 -12.28
N HIS A 142 -5.56 -0.59 -11.36
CA HIS A 142 -7.00 -0.44 -11.52
C HIS A 142 -7.76 -1.76 -11.68
N TYR A 143 -7.12 -2.90 -11.51
CA TYR A 143 -7.74 -4.23 -11.57
C TYR A 143 -7.81 -4.84 -10.18
N ALA A 144 -8.91 -5.51 -9.86
CA ALA A 144 -9.00 -6.28 -8.63
C ALA A 144 -8.24 -7.61 -8.81
N GLN A 145 -7.17 -7.79 -8.03
CA GLN A 145 -6.32 -8.98 -8.07
C GLN A 145 -5.85 -9.34 -6.66
N ASN A 146 -5.57 -10.61 -6.43
CA ASN A 146 -4.96 -11.06 -5.19
C ASN A 146 -3.77 -11.96 -5.51
N PHE A 147 -2.69 -11.78 -4.78
CA PHE A 147 -1.49 -12.62 -4.85
C PHE A 147 -1.18 -13.23 -3.49
N ILE A 148 -0.56 -14.39 -3.52
CA ILE A 148 -0.09 -15.10 -2.34
C ILE A 148 1.43 -15.24 -2.47
N HIS A 149 2.16 -14.60 -1.57
CA HIS A 149 3.61 -14.65 -1.52
C HIS A 149 4.08 -15.83 -0.67
N HIS A 150 4.10 -17.02 -1.24
CA HIS A 150 4.45 -18.27 -0.53
C HIS A 150 5.88 -18.30 0.03
N ASP A 151 6.78 -17.48 -0.52
CA ASP A 151 8.18 -17.39 -0.08
C ASP A 151 8.32 -16.62 1.24
N TYR A 152 7.28 -15.88 1.65
CA TYR A 152 7.24 -15.08 2.88
C TYR A 152 6.19 -15.65 3.83
N VAL A 153 6.66 -16.36 4.86
CA VAL A 153 5.78 -17.02 5.82
C VAL A 153 5.85 -16.32 7.17
N THR A 154 4.70 -15.91 7.68
CA THR A 154 4.56 -15.18 8.95
C THR A 154 4.78 -16.09 10.16
N LYS A 155 4.91 -15.50 11.35
CA LYS A 155 4.98 -16.25 12.62
C LYS A 155 3.71 -17.05 12.90
N GLY A 156 2.58 -16.67 12.36
CA GLY A 156 1.33 -17.45 12.43
C GLY A 156 1.27 -18.62 11.45
N GLY A 157 2.28 -18.79 10.61
CA GLY A 157 2.36 -19.89 9.63
C GLY A 157 1.55 -19.65 8.35
N THR A 158 1.11 -18.40 8.10
CA THR A 158 0.41 -18.00 6.88
C THR A 158 1.37 -17.31 5.90
N PRO A 159 1.14 -17.43 4.59
CA PRO A 159 1.86 -16.61 3.62
C PRO A 159 1.45 -15.14 3.74
N VAL A 160 2.24 -14.22 3.19
CA VAL A 160 1.83 -12.82 3.02
C VAL A 160 0.85 -12.73 1.86
N TYR A 161 -0.26 -12.03 2.06
CA TYR A 161 -1.31 -11.81 1.07
C TYR A 161 -1.19 -10.39 0.51
N GLU A 162 -1.23 -10.24 -0.80
CA GLU A 162 -1.28 -8.95 -1.48
C GLU A 162 -2.65 -8.78 -2.15
N HIS A 163 -3.32 -7.68 -1.82
CA HIS A 163 -4.64 -7.31 -2.33
C HIS A 163 -4.49 -6.07 -3.20
N ILE A 164 -4.71 -6.22 -4.49
CA ILE A 164 -4.73 -5.11 -5.45
C ILE A 164 -6.18 -4.73 -5.69
N HIS A 165 -6.50 -3.45 -5.43
CA HIS A 165 -7.85 -2.94 -5.51
C HIS A 165 -8.16 -2.37 -6.88
N GLY A 166 -9.38 -2.60 -7.36
CA GLY A 166 -9.94 -1.88 -8.50
C GLY A 166 -10.05 -0.38 -8.18
N ALA A 167 -10.02 0.46 -9.21
CA ALA A 167 -10.13 1.90 -9.02
C ALA A 167 -11.54 2.29 -8.56
N ALA A 168 -11.64 3.19 -7.59
CA ALA A 168 -12.90 3.79 -7.18
C ALA A 168 -13.39 4.85 -8.20
N CYS A 169 -12.47 5.42 -9.00
CA CYS A 169 -12.79 6.38 -10.06
C CYS A 169 -12.80 5.70 -11.43
N GLY A 170 -13.50 6.31 -12.41
CA GLY A 170 -13.65 5.80 -13.76
C GLY A 170 -12.49 6.08 -14.72
N ALA A 171 -11.31 6.44 -14.25
CA ALA A 171 -10.15 6.62 -15.12
C ALA A 171 -9.80 5.32 -15.85
N TRP A 172 -9.50 5.41 -17.15
CA TRP A 172 -9.26 4.26 -18.05
C TRP A 172 -10.48 3.40 -18.37
N TRP A 173 -11.68 3.87 -18.05
CA TRP A 173 -12.92 3.15 -18.27
C TRP A 173 -13.83 3.91 -19.21
N SER A 174 -14.47 3.19 -20.10
CA SER A 174 -15.52 3.71 -20.99
C SER A 174 -16.94 3.33 -20.53
N CYS A 175 -17.05 2.53 -19.48
CA CYS A 175 -18.31 2.04 -18.90
C CYS A 175 -18.09 1.71 -17.41
N ASN A 176 -19.01 0.97 -16.79
CA ASN A 176 -18.93 0.60 -15.38
C ASN A 176 -17.91 -0.52 -15.08
N LEU A 177 -17.25 -1.05 -16.10
CA LEU A 177 -16.23 -2.08 -15.98
C LEU A 177 -14.96 -1.62 -16.71
N ASN A 178 -13.80 -1.95 -16.18
CA ASN A 178 -12.56 -1.78 -16.92
C ASN A 178 -12.36 -2.90 -17.95
N LEU A 179 -11.25 -2.84 -18.71
CA LEU A 179 -10.94 -3.85 -19.75
C LEU A 179 -10.76 -5.26 -19.19
N ALA A 180 -10.41 -5.41 -17.93
CA ALA A 180 -10.26 -6.71 -17.25
C ALA A 180 -11.55 -7.18 -16.55
N GLY A 181 -12.65 -6.43 -16.69
CA GLY A 181 -13.94 -6.76 -16.09
C GLY A 181 -14.11 -6.36 -14.63
N SER A 182 -13.14 -5.66 -14.03
CA SER A 182 -13.26 -5.14 -12.66
C SER A 182 -14.21 -3.93 -12.62
N PRO A 183 -15.22 -3.91 -11.74
CA PRO A 183 -16.09 -2.76 -11.55
C PRO A 183 -15.35 -1.64 -10.78
N ASN A 184 -15.92 -0.43 -10.84
CA ASN A 184 -15.57 0.63 -9.87
C ASN A 184 -16.03 0.18 -8.49
N GLY A 185 -15.20 0.42 -7.49
CA GLY A 185 -15.62 0.02 -6.17
C GLY A 185 -14.56 0.23 -5.10
N TYR A 186 -14.81 -0.43 -4.02
CA TYR A 186 -13.94 -0.51 -2.85
C TYR A 186 -14.07 -1.90 -2.25
N SER A 187 -13.07 -2.30 -1.49
CA SER A 187 -13.09 -3.58 -0.77
C SER A 187 -13.44 -3.37 0.69
N VAL A 188 -14.15 -4.33 1.28
CA VAL A 188 -14.48 -4.38 2.70
C VAL A 188 -13.76 -5.57 3.32
N TYR A 189 -13.05 -5.32 4.40
CA TYR A 189 -12.29 -6.33 5.13
C TYR A 189 -12.84 -6.48 6.54
N GLU A 190 -13.16 -7.71 6.91
CA GLU A 190 -13.58 -8.07 8.26
C GLU A 190 -12.39 -8.60 9.03
N VAL A 191 -12.02 -7.93 10.12
CA VAL A 191 -10.89 -8.28 10.97
C VAL A 191 -11.39 -8.64 12.37
N SER A 192 -10.84 -9.72 12.94
CA SER A 192 -11.12 -10.13 14.31
C SER A 192 -9.81 -10.44 15.04
N GLY A 193 -9.44 -9.58 15.99
CA GLY A 193 -8.17 -9.64 16.67
C GLY A 193 -7.01 -9.50 15.66
N LYS A 194 -6.17 -10.52 15.60
CA LYS A 194 -4.95 -10.55 14.78
C LYS A 194 -5.12 -11.27 13.42
N THR A 195 -6.34 -11.53 12.98
CA THR A 195 -6.62 -12.25 11.72
C THR A 195 -7.68 -11.56 10.87
N MET A 196 -7.47 -11.60 9.57
CA MET A 196 -8.47 -11.22 8.58
C MET A 196 -9.43 -12.40 8.35
N LYS A 197 -10.71 -12.20 8.61
CA LYS A 197 -11.73 -13.25 8.52
C LYS A 197 -12.34 -13.36 7.13
N ASN A 198 -12.55 -12.22 6.49
CA ASN A 198 -13.23 -12.16 5.20
C ASN A 198 -12.90 -10.85 4.50
N TRP A 199 -12.99 -10.86 3.17
CA TRP A 199 -12.96 -9.65 2.36
C TRP A 199 -13.90 -9.78 1.17
N LEU A 200 -14.52 -8.66 0.83
CA LEU A 200 -15.37 -8.48 -0.34
C LEU A 200 -14.75 -7.38 -1.21
N ALA A 201 -14.54 -7.65 -2.47
CA ALA A 201 -14.05 -6.72 -3.48
C ALA A 201 -15.13 -6.41 -4.52
#